data_5ebee8de275ad46f2ec59720c48502a5
#
_entry.id   5ebee8de275ad46f2ec59720c48502a5
#
_cell.length_a   1.000
_cell.length_b   1.000
_cell.length_c   1.000
_cell.angle_alpha   90.00
_cell.angle_beta   90.00
_cell.angle_gamma   90.00
#
_symmetry.space_group_name_H-M   'P 1'
#
loop_
_entity.id
_entity.type
_entity.pdbx_description
1 polymer ?
#
loop_
_entity_poly.entity_id
_entity_poly.type
_entity_poly.pdbx_seq_one_letter_code
_entity_poly.pdbx_strand_id
1 'polypeptide(L)'
;MNKKAIITSALPYSNGEIHLGHVASTYLPADVTTRFLKQNGVEAYFVCASDDFGTPILIQSEKLGQTPQEYVEHWNKRDYEDFTAFDIAFDFFYKTSSSENISFVQDVFKKLQENGHIYEKEIIQFFCENDQKFLPDRFVKGTCPYCSAEDQYSDLCEKCGRVPEEIGNPHCSICGQTPIKKSTNHYFFKLKNFSDSLLGYLSNAPYLQKDVKKYVENWIKEGLIDWDITRDISWGVPIPLEGLTDKVFYGWFDNHLAYISSTLKFLNDKKIDGKSFWNDADIYHFIGKDIVYHHYLFLPAMRLGINNEFKLPDYIPTRGHLTLEGKKISKSRNWYIGLKDFLEKFPADYLRFYLISINPYSQDDLNFDWEQFSTKINSELIGNLGNLVNRVLGFTTKAFDGVVPEPESFDEKDSESEQKIKSLADNIGKLMQENHLDRALKQLMEFSAHFNQYFQHKEP
;
A
#
# COMPACT_ATOMS: atom_id res chain seq x y z
N MET A 1 -7.55 22.31 4.01
CA MET A 1 -7.26 21.22 3.01
C MET A 1 -7.04 21.84 1.65
N ASN A 2 -6.08 21.34 0.88
CA ASN A 2 -5.94 21.66 -0.53
C ASN A 2 -7.23 21.24 -1.28
N LYS A 3 -7.49 21.88 -2.42
CA LYS A 3 -8.68 21.57 -3.24
C LYS A 3 -8.44 20.34 -4.16
N LYS A 4 -7.21 19.87 -4.28
CA LYS A 4 -6.79 18.74 -5.11
C LYS A 4 -6.03 17.71 -4.27
N ALA A 5 -6.24 16.42 -4.52
CA ALA A 5 -5.50 15.35 -3.89
C ALA A 5 -5.26 14.17 -4.84
N ILE A 6 -4.07 13.58 -4.76
CA ILE A 6 -3.75 12.29 -5.35
C ILE A 6 -3.51 11.29 -4.23
N ILE A 7 -4.29 10.23 -4.25
CA ILE A 7 -4.19 9.14 -3.29
C ILE A 7 -3.66 7.92 -4.03
N THR A 8 -2.62 7.29 -3.47
CA THR A 8 -2.08 6.03 -3.95
C THR A 8 -1.96 5.05 -2.80
N SER A 9 -1.88 3.79 -3.11
CA SER A 9 -1.56 2.70 -2.17
C SER A 9 -0.40 1.88 -2.70
N ALA A 10 0.32 1.19 -1.81
CA ALA A 10 1.35 0.23 -2.20
C ALA A 10 0.82 -0.67 -3.32
N LEU A 11 1.62 -0.87 -4.37
CA LEU A 11 1.19 -1.65 -5.52
C LEU A 11 1.02 -3.12 -5.14
N PRO A 12 -0.10 -3.79 -5.47
CA PRO A 12 -0.23 -5.22 -5.30
C PRO A 12 0.71 -5.94 -6.27
N TYR A 13 1.43 -6.93 -5.75
CA TYR A 13 2.35 -7.72 -6.55
C TYR A 13 1.60 -8.77 -7.36
N SER A 14 1.73 -8.77 -8.69
CA SER A 14 1.02 -9.66 -9.62
C SER A 14 1.44 -11.13 -9.49
N ASN A 15 1.35 -11.70 -8.30
CA ASN A 15 1.82 -13.05 -7.99
C ASN A 15 0.94 -13.78 -6.97
N GLY A 16 -0.37 -13.74 -7.17
CA GLY A 16 -1.32 -14.48 -6.35
C GLY A 16 -2.42 -13.59 -5.76
N GLU A 17 -3.50 -14.23 -5.36
CA GLU A 17 -4.74 -13.60 -4.92
C GLU A 17 -4.59 -12.59 -3.77
N ILE A 18 -5.49 -11.63 -3.74
CA ILE A 18 -5.61 -10.67 -2.65
C ILE A 18 -6.17 -11.37 -1.40
N HIS A 19 -5.59 -11.09 -0.24
CA HIS A 19 -6.06 -11.58 1.06
C HIS A 19 -6.29 -10.42 2.04
N LEU A 20 -6.91 -10.72 3.19
CA LEU A 20 -7.29 -9.70 4.18
C LEU A 20 -6.11 -8.81 4.61
N GLY A 21 -4.89 -9.36 4.69
CA GLY A 21 -3.69 -8.58 5.06
C GLY A 21 -3.35 -7.47 4.07
N HIS A 22 -3.61 -7.67 2.77
CA HIS A 22 -3.39 -6.63 1.78
C HIS A 22 -4.35 -5.45 1.99
N VAL A 23 -5.64 -5.72 2.16
CA VAL A 23 -6.66 -4.66 2.21
C VAL A 23 -6.64 -3.88 3.51
N ALA A 24 -6.23 -4.49 4.63
CA ALA A 24 -6.35 -3.90 5.95
C ALA A 24 -5.51 -2.63 6.13
N SER A 25 -4.24 -2.67 5.74
CA SER A 25 -3.26 -1.62 6.09
C SER A 25 -3.17 -0.50 5.06
N THR A 26 -3.49 -0.77 3.79
CA THR A 26 -3.23 0.15 2.67
C THR A 26 -4.49 0.52 1.89
N TYR A 27 -5.15 -0.43 1.22
CA TYR A 27 -6.21 -0.11 0.25
C TYR A 27 -7.48 0.40 0.90
N LEU A 28 -7.94 -0.22 1.99
CA LEU A 28 -9.14 0.22 2.68
C LEU A 28 -8.96 1.60 3.34
N PRO A 29 -7.88 1.90 4.07
CA PRO A 29 -7.63 3.25 4.56
C PRO A 29 -7.54 4.30 3.46
N ALA A 30 -6.92 3.99 2.32
CA ALA A 30 -6.82 4.88 1.17
C ALA A 30 -8.21 5.17 0.55
N ASP A 31 -9.04 4.14 0.37
CA ASP A 31 -10.41 4.27 -0.14
C ASP A 31 -11.27 5.14 0.79
N VAL A 32 -11.26 4.86 2.09
CA VAL A 32 -12.00 5.65 3.09
C VAL A 32 -11.57 7.11 3.09
N THR A 33 -10.26 7.37 3.04
CA THR A 33 -9.72 8.73 2.95
C THR A 33 -10.13 9.42 1.66
N THR A 34 -10.08 8.73 0.53
CA THR A 34 -10.51 9.27 -0.77
C THR A 34 -11.97 9.67 -0.77
N ARG A 35 -12.86 8.79 -0.26
CA ARG A 35 -14.30 9.08 -0.13
C ARG A 35 -14.56 10.27 0.75
N PHE A 36 -13.87 10.37 1.89
CA PHE A 36 -13.95 11.52 2.78
C PHE A 36 -13.53 12.83 2.10
N LEU A 37 -12.40 12.83 1.38
CA LEU A 37 -11.93 14.01 0.66
C LEU A 37 -12.92 14.45 -0.42
N LYS A 38 -13.41 13.52 -1.24
CA LYS A 38 -14.44 13.78 -2.27
C LYS A 38 -15.72 14.34 -1.67
N GLN A 39 -16.19 13.78 -0.56
CA GLN A 39 -17.40 14.22 0.15
C GLN A 39 -17.26 15.65 0.70
N ASN A 40 -16.04 16.07 1.00
CA ASN A 40 -15.72 17.44 1.44
C ASN A 40 -15.34 18.40 0.29
N GLY A 41 -15.65 18.03 -0.95
CA GLY A 41 -15.48 18.89 -2.12
C GLY A 41 -14.04 19.00 -2.63
N VAL A 42 -13.15 18.08 -2.22
CA VAL A 42 -11.78 17.99 -2.76
C VAL A 42 -11.83 17.21 -4.07
N GLU A 43 -11.19 17.73 -5.12
CA GLU A 43 -10.95 16.99 -6.35
C GLU A 43 -9.86 15.95 -6.11
N ALA A 44 -10.29 14.77 -5.64
CA ALA A 44 -9.42 13.70 -5.19
C ALA A 44 -9.51 12.50 -6.14
N TYR A 45 -8.35 11.90 -6.46
CA TYR A 45 -8.26 10.72 -7.31
C TYR A 45 -7.47 9.62 -6.61
N PHE A 46 -8.05 8.41 -6.57
CA PHE A 46 -7.38 7.22 -6.07
C PHE A 46 -6.83 6.41 -7.24
N VAL A 47 -5.51 6.48 -7.42
CA VAL A 47 -4.79 5.81 -8.50
C VAL A 47 -3.91 4.71 -7.92
N CYS A 48 -3.98 3.52 -8.51
CA CYS A 48 -3.13 2.38 -8.18
C CYS A 48 -2.68 1.67 -9.45
N ALA A 49 -1.71 0.77 -9.32
CA ALA A 49 -1.26 -0.11 -10.39
C ALA A 49 -0.87 -1.47 -9.79
N SER A 50 -0.81 -2.52 -10.59
CA SER A 50 -0.16 -3.76 -10.21
C SER A 50 1.36 -3.67 -10.38
N ASP A 51 2.11 -4.32 -9.49
CA ASP A 51 3.56 -4.51 -9.60
C ASP A 51 3.82 -5.80 -10.39
N ASP A 52 4.25 -5.64 -11.65
CA ASP A 52 4.27 -6.73 -12.63
C ASP A 52 5.67 -7.29 -12.90
N PHE A 53 6.72 -6.77 -12.26
CA PHE A 53 8.09 -7.17 -12.57
C PHE A 53 8.76 -7.92 -11.43
N GLY A 54 9.80 -8.68 -11.76
CA GLY A 54 10.68 -9.33 -10.80
C GLY A 54 10.75 -10.86 -10.91
N THR A 55 11.70 -11.40 -10.18
CA THR A 55 12.08 -12.82 -10.17
C THR A 55 10.94 -13.79 -9.83
N PRO A 56 10.07 -13.54 -8.82
CA PRO A 56 8.98 -14.46 -8.50
C PRO A 56 7.98 -14.65 -9.65
N ILE A 57 7.71 -13.61 -10.43
CA ILE A 57 6.83 -13.69 -11.60
C ILE A 57 7.44 -14.58 -12.68
N LEU A 58 8.73 -14.38 -12.99
CA LEU A 58 9.45 -15.26 -13.91
C LEU A 58 9.35 -16.73 -13.50
N ILE A 59 9.67 -17.03 -12.26
CA ILE A 59 9.65 -18.41 -11.74
C ILE A 59 8.24 -19.03 -11.84
N GLN A 60 7.20 -18.28 -11.51
CA GLN A 60 5.83 -18.80 -11.53
C GLN A 60 5.28 -18.95 -12.95
N SER A 61 5.53 -17.98 -13.83
CA SER A 61 5.11 -18.07 -15.23
C SER A 61 5.79 -19.25 -15.95
N GLU A 62 7.10 -19.47 -15.73
CA GLU A 62 7.82 -20.64 -16.27
C GLU A 62 7.21 -21.95 -15.78
N LYS A 63 6.90 -22.08 -14.48
CA LYS A 63 6.27 -23.27 -13.91
C LYS A 63 4.90 -23.60 -14.50
N LEU A 64 4.16 -22.55 -14.89
CA LEU A 64 2.82 -22.68 -15.49
C LEU A 64 2.85 -22.80 -17.03
N GLY A 65 4.04 -22.73 -17.64
CA GLY A 65 4.19 -22.72 -19.11
C GLY A 65 3.57 -21.50 -19.78
N GLN A 66 3.51 -20.37 -19.07
CA GLN A 66 2.97 -19.09 -19.56
C GLN A 66 4.11 -18.09 -19.79
N THR A 67 3.87 -17.09 -20.63
CA THR A 67 4.74 -15.92 -20.67
C THR A 67 4.53 -15.05 -19.41
N PRO A 68 5.57 -14.33 -18.93
CA PRO A 68 5.40 -13.38 -17.84
C PRO A 68 4.29 -12.35 -18.08
N GLN A 69 4.14 -11.90 -19.33
CA GLN A 69 3.10 -10.96 -19.73
C GLN A 69 1.68 -11.53 -19.51
N GLU A 70 1.41 -12.76 -20.00
CA GLU A 70 0.11 -13.42 -19.79
C GLU A 70 -0.17 -13.65 -18.30
N TYR A 71 0.86 -14.00 -17.54
CA TYR A 71 0.75 -14.22 -16.11
C TYR A 71 0.35 -12.94 -15.35
N VAL A 72 1.02 -11.80 -15.59
CA VAL A 72 0.70 -10.56 -14.90
C VAL A 72 -0.63 -9.95 -15.37
N GLU A 73 -1.01 -10.10 -16.63
CA GLU A 73 -2.31 -9.67 -17.14
C GLU A 73 -3.46 -10.43 -16.45
N HIS A 74 -3.29 -11.73 -16.20
CA HIS A 74 -4.25 -12.50 -15.43
C HIS A 74 -4.42 -11.95 -14.00
N TRP A 75 -3.31 -11.71 -13.29
CA TRP A 75 -3.36 -11.23 -11.91
C TRP A 75 -3.82 -9.77 -11.82
N ASN A 76 -3.39 -8.88 -12.70
CA ASN A 76 -3.87 -7.50 -12.73
C ASN A 76 -5.40 -7.43 -12.83
N LYS A 77 -5.97 -8.21 -13.76
CA LYS A 77 -7.43 -8.30 -13.92
C LYS A 77 -8.10 -8.87 -12.67
N ARG A 78 -7.54 -9.95 -12.14
CA ARG A 78 -8.09 -10.63 -10.96
C ARG A 78 -8.04 -9.75 -9.71
N ASP A 79 -6.94 -9.07 -9.46
CA ASP A 79 -6.78 -8.17 -8.34
C ASP A 79 -7.79 -7.01 -8.42
N TYR A 80 -7.97 -6.43 -9.60
CA TYR A 80 -8.97 -5.39 -9.81
C TYR A 80 -10.40 -5.87 -9.53
N GLU A 81 -10.73 -7.10 -9.97
CA GLU A 81 -12.04 -7.72 -9.68
C GLU A 81 -12.23 -7.92 -8.18
N ASP A 82 -11.23 -8.45 -7.47
CA ASP A 82 -11.28 -8.69 -6.02
C ASP A 82 -11.40 -7.37 -5.22
N PHE A 83 -10.65 -6.33 -5.59
CA PHE A 83 -10.78 -5.00 -5.00
C PHE A 83 -12.17 -4.37 -5.25
N THR A 84 -12.68 -4.50 -6.46
CA THR A 84 -14.01 -4.00 -6.81
C THR A 84 -15.11 -4.71 -6.02
N ALA A 85 -15.01 -6.04 -5.86
CA ALA A 85 -15.93 -6.82 -5.04
C ALA A 85 -15.88 -6.42 -3.55
N PHE A 86 -14.75 -5.90 -3.07
CA PHE A 86 -14.59 -5.35 -1.72
C PHE A 86 -14.97 -3.87 -1.61
N ASP A 87 -15.53 -3.29 -2.66
CA ASP A 87 -15.93 -1.88 -2.74
C ASP A 87 -14.76 -0.90 -2.56
N ILE A 88 -13.56 -1.25 -3.05
CA ILE A 88 -12.46 -0.31 -3.23
C ILE A 88 -12.66 0.43 -4.54
N ALA A 89 -12.89 1.73 -4.46
CA ALA A 89 -13.23 2.57 -5.60
C ALA A 89 -12.01 3.28 -6.18
N PHE A 90 -11.14 2.56 -6.89
CA PHE A 90 -10.09 3.20 -7.67
C PHE A 90 -10.69 4.06 -8.78
N ASP A 91 -10.19 5.28 -8.95
CA ASP A 91 -10.46 6.08 -10.14
C ASP A 91 -9.70 5.55 -11.35
N PHE A 92 -8.52 4.93 -11.09
CA PHE A 92 -7.72 4.25 -12.10
C PHE A 92 -6.87 3.15 -11.48
N PHE A 93 -6.95 1.94 -12.03
CA PHE A 93 -6.09 0.81 -11.68
C PHE A 93 -5.31 0.39 -12.93
N TYR A 94 -3.99 0.53 -12.89
CA TYR A 94 -3.13 0.35 -14.05
C TYR A 94 -2.10 -0.77 -13.82
N LYS A 95 -0.95 -0.73 -14.49
CA LYS A 95 0.09 -1.76 -14.42
C LYS A 95 1.49 -1.20 -14.66
N THR A 96 2.51 -1.70 -13.95
CA THR A 96 3.89 -1.29 -14.13
C THR A 96 4.46 -1.75 -15.47
N SER A 97 3.94 -2.85 -16.04
CA SER A 97 4.31 -3.36 -17.37
C SER A 97 3.76 -2.55 -18.56
N SER A 98 3.09 -1.42 -18.30
CA SER A 98 2.60 -0.53 -19.37
C SER A 98 3.72 0.21 -20.09
N SER A 99 3.49 0.52 -21.38
CA SER A 99 4.42 1.32 -22.18
C SER A 99 4.67 2.70 -21.59
N GLU A 100 3.65 3.30 -20.96
CA GLU A 100 3.74 4.61 -20.32
C GLU A 100 4.66 4.55 -19.10
N ASN A 101 4.53 3.52 -18.24
CA ASN A 101 5.43 3.36 -17.12
C ASN A 101 6.87 3.06 -17.57
N ILE A 102 7.04 2.15 -18.53
CA ILE A 102 8.36 1.80 -19.08
C ILE A 102 9.06 3.05 -19.61
N SER A 103 8.39 3.85 -20.43
CA SER A 103 8.96 5.09 -20.98
C SER A 103 9.29 6.10 -19.88
N PHE A 104 8.41 6.26 -18.89
CA PHE A 104 8.62 7.19 -17.79
C PHE A 104 9.83 6.79 -16.93
N VAL A 105 9.96 5.50 -16.59
CA VAL A 105 11.10 4.96 -15.83
C VAL A 105 12.42 5.20 -16.59
N GLN A 106 12.44 4.94 -17.88
CA GLN A 106 13.61 5.17 -18.74
C GLN A 106 13.99 6.66 -18.81
N ASP A 107 13.02 7.55 -18.88
CA ASP A 107 13.26 9.01 -18.88
C ASP A 107 13.79 9.50 -17.53
N VAL A 108 13.25 8.99 -16.41
CA VAL A 108 13.78 9.29 -15.07
C VAL A 108 15.22 8.80 -14.92
N PHE A 109 15.53 7.59 -15.38
CA PHE A 109 16.90 7.07 -15.35
C PHE A 109 17.87 7.96 -16.11
N LYS A 110 17.53 8.37 -17.36
CA LYS A 110 18.36 9.27 -18.17
C LYS A 110 18.64 10.58 -17.44
N LYS A 111 17.60 11.21 -16.86
CA LYS A 111 17.75 12.43 -16.06
C LYS A 111 18.63 12.25 -14.85
N LEU A 112 18.48 11.14 -14.11
CA LEU A 112 19.33 10.82 -12.96
C LEU A 112 20.80 10.61 -13.40
N GLN A 113 21.02 9.99 -14.56
CA GLN A 113 22.36 9.78 -15.12
C GLN A 113 22.98 11.10 -15.57
N GLU A 114 22.25 11.93 -16.31
CA GLU A 114 22.68 13.27 -16.74
C GLU A 114 23.02 14.19 -15.56
N ASN A 115 22.26 14.09 -14.46
CA ASN A 115 22.52 14.81 -13.22
C ASN A 115 23.64 14.19 -12.36
N GLY A 116 24.32 13.13 -12.84
CA GLY A 116 25.46 12.50 -12.19
C GLY A 116 25.12 11.65 -10.97
N HIS A 117 23.84 11.23 -10.81
CA HIS A 117 23.36 10.43 -9.68
C HIS A 117 23.43 8.92 -9.91
N ILE A 118 23.80 8.47 -11.11
CA ILE A 118 23.98 7.06 -11.46
C ILE A 118 25.45 6.78 -11.76
N TYR A 119 25.94 5.61 -11.36
CA TYR A 119 27.26 5.10 -11.74
C TYR A 119 27.22 3.59 -11.94
N GLU A 120 28.16 3.09 -12.74
CA GLU A 120 28.35 1.67 -13.00
C GLU A 120 29.37 1.11 -11.99
N LYS A 121 29.13 -0.13 -11.53
CA LYS A 121 30.05 -0.85 -10.63
C LYS A 121 30.02 -2.34 -10.94
N GLU A 122 31.22 -2.93 -11.00
CA GLU A 122 31.36 -4.39 -11.05
C GLU A 122 31.01 -5.00 -9.69
N ILE A 123 30.16 -6.03 -9.71
CA ILE A 123 29.76 -6.82 -8.54
C ILE A 123 29.96 -8.31 -8.83
N ILE A 124 30.02 -9.11 -7.77
CA ILE A 124 30.08 -10.56 -7.87
C ILE A 124 28.72 -11.14 -7.51
N GLN A 125 28.16 -11.94 -8.42
CA GLN A 125 26.90 -12.64 -8.21
C GLN A 125 27.03 -14.14 -8.47
N PHE A 126 26.06 -14.92 -8.01
CA PHE A 126 25.94 -16.33 -8.36
C PHE A 126 25.53 -16.47 -9.82
N PHE A 127 26.13 -17.43 -10.52
CA PHE A 127 25.85 -17.78 -11.91
C PHE A 127 25.65 -19.29 -12.04
N CYS A 128 24.59 -19.71 -12.66
CA CYS A 128 24.34 -21.11 -12.97
C CYS A 128 24.92 -21.46 -14.34
N GLU A 129 25.93 -22.34 -14.39
CA GLU A 129 26.52 -22.78 -15.65
C GLU A 129 25.59 -23.70 -16.45
N ASN A 130 24.69 -24.44 -15.76
CA ASN A 130 23.72 -25.29 -16.43
C ASN A 130 22.61 -24.50 -17.12
N ASP A 131 22.07 -23.49 -16.43
CA ASP A 131 20.98 -22.65 -16.95
C ASP A 131 21.48 -21.42 -17.70
N GLN A 132 22.82 -21.21 -17.75
CA GLN A 132 23.53 -20.10 -18.43
C GLN A 132 22.98 -18.72 -18.03
N LYS A 133 22.66 -18.52 -16.73
CA LYS A 133 22.12 -17.26 -16.22
C LYS A 133 22.67 -16.89 -14.84
N PHE A 134 22.70 -15.58 -14.57
CA PHE A 134 22.88 -15.07 -13.22
C PHE A 134 21.69 -15.43 -12.34
N LEU A 135 21.94 -15.59 -11.07
CA LEU A 135 20.94 -16.00 -10.07
C LEU A 135 20.73 -14.93 -9.01
N PRO A 136 20.04 -13.82 -9.33
CA PRO A 136 19.68 -12.84 -8.31
C PRO A 136 18.57 -13.34 -7.39
N ASP A 137 18.57 -12.82 -6.17
CA ASP A 137 17.45 -12.93 -5.22
C ASP A 137 16.99 -14.40 -5.01
N ARG A 138 15.78 -14.75 -5.41
CA ARG A 138 15.14 -16.06 -5.19
C ARG A 138 15.59 -17.16 -6.13
N PHE A 139 16.48 -16.90 -7.04
CA PHE A 139 17.08 -17.94 -7.87
C PHE A 139 18.17 -18.75 -7.13
N VAL A 140 18.62 -18.29 -5.95
CA VAL A 140 19.55 -19.06 -5.10
C VAL A 140 18.87 -19.48 -3.81
N LYS A 141 19.03 -20.74 -3.49
CA LYS A 141 18.65 -21.30 -2.19
C LYS A 141 19.87 -21.94 -1.51
N GLY A 142 19.76 -22.13 -0.19
CA GLY A 142 20.80 -22.77 0.59
C GLY A 142 20.51 -22.78 2.07
N THR A 143 21.55 -22.85 2.88
CA THR A 143 21.47 -22.90 4.35
C THR A 143 21.58 -21.48 4.92
N CYS A 144 20.60 -21.05 5.73
CA CYS A 144 20.64 -19.74 6.39
C CYS A 144 21.78 -19.70 7.42
N PRO A 145 22.69 -18.68 7.36
CA PRO A 145 23.82 -18.57 8.28
C PRO A 145 23.41 -18.25 9.72
N TYR A 146 22.19 -17.70 9.94
CA TYR A 146 21.73 -17.26 11.26
C TYR A 146 20.95 -18.32 12.05
N CYS A 147 20.15 -19.16 11.36
CA CYS A 147 19.29 -20.15 12.02
C CYS A 147 19.48 -21.58 11.53
N SER A 148 20.43 -21.79 10.63
CA SER A 148 20.79 -23.11 10.04
C SER A 148 19.61 -23.83 9.37
N ALA A 149 18.58 -23.08 8.97
CA ALA A 149 17.49 -23.66 8.18
C ALA A 149 17.99 -23.92 6.76
N GLU A 150 17.73 -25.11 6.25
CA GLU A 150 18.02 -25.51 4.88
C GLU A 150 16.96 -24.98 3.90
N ASP A 151 17.27 -24.99 2.60
CA ASP A 151 16.39 -24.57 1.49
C ASP A 151 15.80 -23.17 1.65
N GLN A 152 16.57 -22.24 2.20
CA GLN A 152 16.17 -20.85 2.35
C GLN A 152 16.68 -20.02 1.18
N TYR A 153 15.90 -18.97 0.79
CA TYR A 153 16.31 -18.04 -0.27
C TYR A 153 17.45 -17.13 0.16
N SER A 154 18.27 -16.69 -0.80
CA SER A 154 19.40 -15.81 -0.51
C SER A 154 19.00 -14.37 -0.17
N ASP A 155 17.83 -13.93 -0.60
CA ASP A 155 17.29 -12.60 -0.33
C ASP A 155 16.52 -12.50 1.01
N LEU A 156 15.99 -13.63 1.51
CA LEU A 156 15.24 -13.66 2.77
C LEU A 156 15.11 -15.09 3.30
N CYS A 157 15.55 -15.32 4.54
CA CYS A 157 15.23 -16.55 5.23
C CYS A 157 13.77 -16.55 5.70
N GLU A 158 12.93 -17.42 5.15
CA GLU A 158 11.51 -17.52 5.52
C GLU A 158 11.30 -18.00 6.97
N LYS A 159 12.29 -18.71 7.55
CA LYS A 159 12.19 -19.24 8.92
C LYS A 159 12.48 -18.17 9.98
N CYS A 160 13.56 -17.40 9.85
CA CYS A 160 13.97 -16.40 10.85
C CYS A 160 13.72 -14.95 10.42
N GLY A 161 13.32 -14.70 9.17
CA GLY A 161 13.01 -13.37 8.64
C GLY A 161 14.22 -12.47 8.42
N ARG A 162 15.46 -13.00 8.47
CA ARG A 162 16.68 -12.23 8.21
C ARG A 162 17.12 -12.39 6.77
N VAL A 163 17.72 -11.34 6.22
CA VAL A 163 18.43 -11.38 4.94
C VAL A 163 19.81 -11.99 5.17
N PRO A 164 20.15 -13.14 4.55
CA PRO A 164 21.48 -13.72 4.67
C PRO A 164 22.55 -12.82 4.02
N GLU A 165 23.64 -12.54 4.72
CA GLU A 165 24.79 -11.87 4.11
C GLU A 165 25.46 -12.77 3.06
N GLU A 166 25.62 -14.06 3.38
CA GLU A 166 26.07 -15.09 2.47
C GLU A 166 25.36 -16.40 2.80
N ILE A 167 24.65 -16.96 1.81
CA ILE A 167 23.92 -18.21 1.98
C ILE A 167 24.90 -19.41 1.97
N GLY A 168 24.77 -20.33 2.92
CA GLY A 168 25.58 -21.56 2.96
C GLY A 168 25.07 -22.60 1.98
N ASN A 169 25.96 -23.45 1.43
CA ASN A 169 25.61 -24.51 0.49
C ASN A 169 24.67 -24.03 -0.65
N PRO A 170 25.04 -23.00 -1.41
CA PRO A 170 24.17 -22.41 -2.41
C PRO A 170 23.86 -23.38 -3.54
N HIS A 171 22.60 -23.40 -3.99
CA HIS A 171 22.18 -24.14 -5.17
C HIS A 171 21.17 -23.34 -5.98
N CYS A 172 21.15 -23.55 -7.30
CA CYS A 172 20.20 -22.92 -8.20
C CYS A 172 18.79 -23.46 -7.89
N SER A 173 17.83 -22.55 -7.69
CA SER A 173 16.44 -22.95 -7.37
C SER A 173 15.71 -23.58 -8.56
N ILE A 174 16.27 -23.54 -9.77
CA ILE A 174 15.70 -24.09 -10.99
C ILE A 174 16.21 -25.52 -11.21
N CYS A 175 17.52 -25.72 -11.34
CA CYS A 175 18.11 -27.00 -11.70
C CYS A 175 18.80 -27.73 -10.53
N GLY A 176 18.91 -27.12 -9.35
CA GLY A 176 19.54 -27.70 -8.16
C GLY A 176 21.09 -27.74 -8.18
N GLN A 177 21.73 -27.33 -9.27
CA GLN A 177 23.20 -27.33 -9.37
C GLN A 177 23.84 -26.26 -8.50
N THR A 178 25.07 -26.52 -8.04
CA THR A 178 25.85 -25.54 -7.28
C THR A 178 26.30 -24.42 -8.24
N PRO A 179 25.93 -23.15 -7.96
CA PRO A 179 26.35 -22.03 -8.81
C PRO A 179 27.79 -21.63 -8.56
N ILE A 180 28.42 -21.01 -9.55
CA ILE A 180 29.71 -20.32 -9.43
C ILE A 180 29.53 -18.85 -9.11
N LYS A 181 30.58 -18.20 -8.63
CA LYS A 181 30.64 -16.74 -8.51
C LYS A 181 31.20 -16.14 -9.80
N LYS A 182 30.51 -15.17 -10.40
CA LYS A 182 30.91 -14.49 -11.64
C LYS A 182 30.69 -12.99 -11.51
N SER A 183 31.57 -12.18 -12.11
CA SER A 183 31.40 -10.73 -12.13
C SER A 183 30.36 -10.29 -13.15
N THR A 184 29.66 -9.22 -12.82
CA THR A 184 28.73 -8.52 -13.70
C THR A 184 28.70 -7.05 -13.34
N ASN A 185 28.42 -6.18 -14.31
CA ASN A 185 28.33 -4.73 -14.09
C ASN A 185 26.90 -4.33 -13.79
N HIS A 186 26.69 -3.62 -12.68
CA HIS A 186 25.39 -3.08 -12.29
C HIS A 186 25.42 -1.56 -12.21
N TYR A 187 24.25 -0.93 -12.34
CA TYR A 187 24.07 0.50 -12.15
C TYR A 187 23.55 0.78 -10.74
N PHE A 188 24.17 1.78 -10.11
CA PHE A 188 23.86 2.18 -8.74
C PHE A 188 23.39 3.63 -8.70
N PHE A 189 22.35 3.87 -7.92
CA PHE A 189 21.87 5.19 -7.57
C PHE A 189 22.59 5.69 -6.31
N LYS A 190 23.18 6.89 -6.38
CA LYS A 190 23.99 7.50 -5.30
C LYS A 190 23.10 8.02 -4.17
N LEU A 191 22.37 7.13 -3.49
CA LEU A 191 21.39 7.47 -2.46
C LEU A 191 22.03 8.27 -1.31
N LYS A 192 23.25 7.94 -0.91
CA LYS A 192 24.01 8.63 0.17
C LYS A 192 24.17 10.14 -0.08
N ASN A 193 24.21 10.58 -1.35
CA ASN A 193 24.36 11.99 -1.70
C ASN A 193 23.13 12.82 -1.36
N PHE A 194 21.99 12.19 -1.07
CA PHE A 194 20.73 12.85 -0.75
C PHE A 194 20.47 12.96 0.75
N SER A 195 21.40 12.53 1.62
CA SER A 195 21.19 12.49 3.09
C SER A 195 20.71 13.84 3.65
N ASP A 196 21.38 14.94 3.35
CA ASP A 196 21.01 16.27 3.84
C ASP A 196 19.66 16.75 3.26
N SER A 197 19.42 16.50 1.98
CA SER A 197 18.17 16.86 1.31
C SER A 197 16.98 16.07 1.86
N LEU A 198 17.17 14.79 2.17
CA LEU A 198 16.18 13.93 2.81
C LEU A 198 15.88 14.39 4.24
N LEU A 199 16.90 14.73 5.03
CA LEU A 199 16.72 15.33 6.37
C LEU A 199 15.93 16.64 6.27
N GLY A 200 16.27 17.49 5.29
CA GLY A 200 15.52 18.72 5.00
C GLY A 200 14.05 18.46 4.65
N TYR A 201 13.77 17.47 3.79
CA TYR A 201 12.41 17.06 3.47
C TYR A 201 11.65 16.60 4.71
N LEU A 202 12.20 15.66 5.48
CA LEU A 202 11.56 15.14 6.69
C LEU A 202 11.26 16.25 7.70
N SER A 203 12.18 17.20 7.89
CA SER A 203 12.01 18.31 8.83
C SER A 203 10.86 19.26 8.41
N ASN A 204 10.70 19.49 7.10
CA ASN A 204 9.71 20.42 6.54
C ASN A 204 8.38 19.76 6.16
N ALA A 205 8.20 18.45 6.36
CA ALA A 205 6.97 17.72 6.07
C ALA A 205 6.14 17.51 7.35
N PRO A 206 5.19 18.41 7.66
CA PRO A 206 4.47 18.41 8.95
C PRO A 206 3.48 17.25 9.07
N TYR A 207 3.01 16.70 7.96
CA TYR A 207 1.98 15.67 7.92
C TYR A 207 2.54 14.25 7.90
N LEU A 208 3.86 14.07 7.78
CA LEU A 208 4.47 12.76 7.90
C LEU A 208 4.40 12.26 9.36
N GLN A 209 4.19 10.96 9.49
CA GLN A 209 4.01 10.27 10.77
C GLN A 209 5.27 10.40 11.64
N LYS A 210 5.13 10.96 12.86
CA LYS A 210 6.25 11.39 13.70
C LYS A 210 7.15 10.26 14.16
N ASP A 211 6.56 9.12 14.51
CA ASP A 211 7.29 7.91 14.94
C ASP A 211 8.10 7.32 13.77
N VAL A 212 7.54 7.29 12.55
CA VAL A 212 8.23 6.85 11.34
C VAL A 212 9.37 7.79 11.00
N LYS A 213 9.15 9.11 11.00
CA LYS A 213 10.19 10.11 10.74
C LYS A 213 11.41 9.90 11.63
N LYS A 214 11.18 9.68 12.92
CA LYS A 214 12.26 9.57 13.92
C LYS A 214 13.24 8.43 13.62
N TYR A 215 12.76 7.26 13.25
CA TYR A 215 13.68 6.17 12.94
C TYR A 215 14.27 6.25 11.54
N VAL A 216 13.55 6.84 10.57
CA VAL A 216 14.12 7.14 9.24
C VAL A 216 15.27 8.15 9.36
N GLU A 217 15.12 9.19 10.17
CA GLU A 217 16.22 10.12 10.47
C GLU A 217 17.43 9.42 11.07
N ASN A 218 17.24 8.39 11.91
CA ASN A 218 18.35 7.61 12.45
C ASN A 218 19.04 6.80 11.36
N TRP A 219 18.33 6.16 10.45
CA TRP A 219 18.94 5.47 9.30
C TRP A 219 19.78 6.40 8.44
N ILE A 220 19.33 7.63 8.19
CA ILE A 220 20.12 8.61 7.45
C ILE A 220 21.41 8.97 8.20
N LYS A 221 21.33 9.16 9.52
CA LYS A 221 22.47 9.51 10.38
C LYS A 221 23.47 8.36 10.52
N GLU A 222 23.02 7.12 10.51
CA GLU A 222 23.85 5.91 10.52
C GLU A 222 24.61 5.73 9.20
N GLY A 223 24.13 6.34 8.11
CA GLY A 223 24.73 6.35 6.79
C GLY A 223 23.94 5.55 5.77
N LEU A 224 23.50 6.22 4.71
CA LEU A 224 22.83 5.57 3.60
C LEU A 224 23.81 4.83 2.69
N ILE A 225 23.36 3.74 2.10
CA ILE A 225 24.12 2.94 1.14
C ILE A 225 23.56 3.21 -0.26
N ASP A 226 24.45 3.34 -1.26
CA ASP A 226 24.04 3.48 -2.65
C ASP A 226 23.29 2.23 -3.10
N TRP A 227 22.27 2.45 -3.90
CA TRP A 227 21.30 1.42 -4.23
C TRP A 227 21.54 0.81 -5.61
N ASP A 228 21.67 -0.51 -5.67
CA ASP A 228 21.73 -1.29 -6.91
C ASP A 228 20.34 -1.32 -7.57
N ILE A 229 20.22 -0.63 -8.71
CA ILE A 229 18.97 -0.43 -9.42
C ILE A 229 18.78 -1.34 -10.63
N THR A 230 19.64 -2.35 -10.82
CA THR A 230 19.58 -3.25 -11.97
C THR A 230 19.59 -4.72 -11.56
N ARG A 231 19.13 -5.58 -12.47
CA ARG A 231 19.12 -7.05 -12.28
C ARG A 231 19.41 -7.76 -13.59
N ASP A 232 20.16 -8.87 -13.50
CA ASP A 232 20.47 -9.78 -14.60
C ASP A 232 19.32 -10.78 -14.80
N ILE A 233 18.17 -10.30 -15.20
CA ILE A 233 16.97 -11.09 -15.55
C ILE A 233 16.31 -10.56 -16.81
N SER A 234 15.44 -11.35 -17.43
CA SER A 234 14.79 -11.00 -18.70
C SER A 234 13.46 -10.26 -18.55
N TRP A 235 12.86 -10.22 -17.34
CA TRP A 235 11.56 -9.61 -17.11
C TRP A 235 11.64 -8.41 -16.16
N GLY A 236 11.51 -7.22 -16.72
CA GLY A 236 11.61 -5.94 -16.06
C GLY A 236 11.63 -4.81 -17.08
N VAL A 237 11.72 -3.57 -16.61
CA VAL A 237 11.88 -2.42 -17.51
C VAL A 237 13.28 -2.44 -18.13
N PRO A 238 13.42 -2.46 -19.47
CA PRO A 238 14.71 -2.47 -20.14
C PRO A 238 15.50 -1.20 -19.85
N ILE A 239 16.82 -1.33 -19.65
CA ILE A 239 17.73 -0.20 -19.45
C ILE A 239 17.93 0.51 -20.81
N PRO A 240 17.74 1.84 -20.90
CA PRO A 240 17.82 2.57 -22.16
C PRO A 240 19.27 2.93 -22.55
N LEU A 241 20.17 1.95 -22.48
CA LEU A 241 21.57 2.08 -22.89
C LEU A 241 21.88 1.10 -24.01
N GLU A 242 22.66 1.57 -24.99
CA GLU A 242 23.01 0.79 -26.16
C GLU A 242 23.83 -0.47 -25.77
N GLY A 243 23.44 -1.62 -26.31
CA GLY A 243 24.12 -2.90 -26.08
C GLY A 243 23.74 -3.62 -24.78
N LEU A 244 22.90 -3.06 -23.92
CA LEU A 244 22.40 -3.71 -22.71
C LEU A 244 21.05 -4.38 -22.96
N THR A 245 21.08 -5.65 -23.34
CA THR A 245 19.86 -6.43 -23.63
C THR A 245 19.57 -7.54 -22.62
N ASP A 246 20.51 -7.79 -21.71
CA ASP A 246 20.53 -8.86 -20.73
C ASP A 246 20.21 -8.40 -19.30
N LYS A 247 19.93 -7.11 -19.14
CA LYS A 247 19.65 -6.46 -17.86
C LYS A 247 18.38 -5.63 -17.90
N VAL A 248 17.72 -5.57 -16.75
CA VAL A 248 16.53 -4.74 -16.54
C VAL A 248 16.68 -3.92 -15.26
N PHE A 249 15.83 -2.93 -15.07
CA PHE A 249 15.74 -2.26 -13.78
C PHE A 249 15.18 -3.21 -12.71
N TYR A 250 15.64 -3.01 -11.50
CA TYR A 250 15.11 -3.67 -10.31
C TYR A 250 13.68 -3.17 -10.03
N GLY A 251 12.74 -4.08 -9.77
CA GLY A 251 11.32 -3.75 -9.62
C GLY A 251 11.02 -2.63 -8.62
N TRP A 252 11.82 -2.45 -7.57
CA TRP A 252 11.67 -1.32 -6.66
C TRP A 252 12.06 0.04 -7.28
N PHE A 253 12.83 0.06 -8.36
CA PHE A 253 13.12 1.30 -9.08
C PHE A 253 11.93 1.76 -9.91
N ASP A 254 11.28 0.84 -10.63
CA ASP A 254 10.18 1.17 -11.52
C ASP A 254 8.82 1.30 -10.79
N ASN A 255 8.53 0.46 -9.79
CA ASN A 255 7.23 0.48 -9.15
C ASN A 255 6.94 1.79 -8.40
N HIS A 256 7.95 2.43 -7.79
CA HIS A 256 7.80 3.74 -7.16
C HIS A 256 7.43 4.84 -8.14
N LEU A 257 7.90 4.74 -9.37
CA LEU A 257 7.62 5.69 -10.43
C LEU A 257 6.23 5.47 -11.05
N ALA A 258 5.67 4.28 -10.89
CA ALA A 258 4.33 3.95 -11.35
C ALA A 258 3.22 4.78 -10.67
N TYR A 259 3.43 5.28 -9.46
CA TYR A 259 2.51 6.23 -8.84
C TYR A 259 2.34 7.49 -9.70
N ILE A 260 3.44 7.99 -10.24
CA ILE A 260 3.45 9.19 -11.08
C ILE A 260 2.94 8.84 -12.48
N SER A 261 3.54 7.85 -13.15
CA SER A 261 3.22 7.50 -14.54
C SER A 261 1.76 7.12 -14.72
N SER A 262 1.18 6.33 -13.81
CA SER A 262 -0.24 5.96 -13.82
C SER A 262 -1.15 7.16 -13.59
N THR A 263 -0.77 8.07 -12.69
CA THR A 263 -1.52 9.32 -12.45
C THR A 263 -1.49 10.23 -13.68
N LEU A 264 -0.31 10.40 -14.30
CA LEU A 264 -0.17 11.19 -15.52
C LEU A 264 -1.03 10.61 -16.66
N LYS A 265 -0.97 9.28 -16.87
CA LYS A 265 -1.79 8.58 -17.86
C LYS A 265 -3.27 8.86 -17.66
N PHE A 266 -3.76 8.62 -16.44
CA PHE A 266 -5.16 8.83 -16.07
C PHE A 266 -5.65 10.26 -16.30
N LEU A 267 -4.88 11.26 -15.84
CA LEU A 267 -5.26 12.66 -15.96
C LEU A 267 -5.16 13.16 -17.40
N ASN A 268 -4.12 12.76 -18.13
CA ASN A 268 -3.96 13.14 -19.53
C ASN A 268 -5.07 12.55 -20.41
N ASP A 269 -5.54 11.34 -20.13
CA ASP A 269 -6.71 10.73 -20.82
C ASP A 269 -7.99 11.56 -20.57
N LYS A 270 -8.10 12.19 -19.42
CA LYS A 270 -9.16 13.15 -19.07
C LYS A 270 -8.92 14.56 -19.63
N LYS A 271 -7.82 14.79 -20.36
CA LYS A 271 -7.40 16.10 -20.86
C LYS A 271 -7.07 17.11 -19.75
N ILE A 272 -6.62 16.62 -18.62
CA ILE A 272 -6.10 17.41 -17.49
C ILE A 272 -4.57 17.34 -17.59
N ASP A 273 -3.88 18.47 -17.41
CA ASP A 273 -2.41 18.47 -17.30
C ASP A 273 -1.99 17.72 -16.03
N GLY A 274 -1.57 16.47 -16.21
CA GLY A 274 -1.25 15.56 -15.10
C GLY A 274 -0.08 16.06 -14.27
N LYS A 275 0.94 16.68 -14.88
CA LYS A 275 2.10 17.21 -14.16
C LYS A 275 1.75 18.42 -13.31
N SER A 276 0.99 19.35 -13.86
CA SER A 276 0.51 20.51 -13.12
C SER A 276 -0.40 20.06 -11.97
N PHE A 277 -1.33 19.15 -12.24
CA PHE A 277 -2.22 18.62 -11.21
C PHE A 277 -1.46 17.95 -10.07
N TRP A 278 -0.46 17.07 -10.39
CA TRP A 278 0.38 16.42 -9.38
C TRP A 278 1.08 17.45 -8.48
N ASN A 279 1.67 18.48 -9.07
CA ASN A 279 2.44 19.47 -8.31
C ASN A 279 1.56 20.41 -7.47
N ASP A 280 0.29 20.58 -7.84
CA ASP A 280 -0.71 21.38 -7.10
C ASP A 280 -1.44 20.55 -6.01
N ALA A 281 -1.46 19.23 -6.12
CA ALA A 281 -2.24 18.37 -5.24
C ALA A 281 -1.54 18.06 -3.91
N ASP A 282 -2.32 17.67 -2.89
CA ASP A 282 -1.79 16.93 -1.75
C ASP A 282 -1.55 15.49 -2.16
N ILE A 283 -0.35 14.97 -1.92
CA ILE A 283 0.07 13.63 -2.35
C ILE A 283 0.07 12.68 -1.17
N TYR A 284 -0.71 11.60 -1.27
CA TYR A 284 -0.84 10.55 -0.28
C TYR A 284 -0.31 9.22 -0.82
N HIS A 285 0.59 8.57 -0.08
CA HIS A 285 1.05 7.19 -0.34
C HIS A 285 0.72 6.31 0.87
N PHE A 286 -0.35 5.50 0.78
CA PHE A 286 -0.72 4.55 1.83
C PHE A 286 0.15 3.29 1.74
N ILE A 287 0.89 2.97 2.80
CA ILE A 287 1.88 1.89 2.80
C ILE A 287 1.82 1.01 4.05
N GLY A 288 2.35 -0.21 3.92
CA GLY A 288 2.73 -1.05 5.06
C GLY A 288 4.09 -0.65 5.64
N LYS A 289 4.34 -1.00 6.87
CA LYS A 289 5.60 -0.69 7.59
C LYS A 289 6.85 -1.31 6.97
N ASP A 290 6.71 -2.37 6.20
CA ASP A 290 7.79 -3.11 5.53
C ASP A 290 8.45 -2.33 4.39
N ILE A 291 7.75 -1.36 3.80
CA ILE A 291 8.24 -0.59 2.66
C ILE A 291 8.54 0.89 2.99
N VAL A 292 8.67 1.21 4.28
CA VAL A 292 9.03 2.58 4.73
C VAL A 292 10.34 3.05 4.14
N TYR A 293 11.37 2.19 4.12
CA TYR A 293 12.68 2.54 3.57
C TYR A 293 12.56 3.06 2.12
N HIS A 294 11.74 2.41 1.31
CA HIS A 294 11.50 2.78 -0.08
C HIS A 294 10.78 4.12 -0.21
N HIS A 295 9.72 4.35 0.57
CA HIS A 295 8.85 5.53 0.42
C HIS A 295 9.37 6.79 1.11
N TYR A 296 10.19 6.65 2.15
CA TYR A 296 10.75 7.78 2.87
C TYR A 296 12.16 8.15 2.40
N LEU A 297 12.87 7.25 1.70
CA LEU A 297 14.24 7.48 1.22
C LEU A 297 14.36 7.39 -0.30
N PHE A 298 14.13 6.22 -0.92
CA PHE A 298 14.36 6.06 -2.35
C PHE A 298 13.46 6.93 -3.21
N LEU A 299 12.15 6.87 -3.00
CA LEU A 299 11.18 7.63 -3.78
C LEU A 299 11.42 9.14 -3.69
N PRO A 300 11.60 9.75 -2.50
CA PRO A 300 11.99 11.15 -2.40
C PRO A 300 13.33 11.45 -3.04
N ALA A 301 14.36 10.63 -2.83
CA ALA A 301 15.68 10.86 -3.41
C ALA A 301 15.68 10.84 -4.95
N MET A 302 14.93 9.93 -5.58
CA MET A 302 14.78 9.92 -7.04
C MET A 302 14.12 11.21 -7.54
N ARG A 303 13.08 11.71 -6.87
CA ARG A 303 12.41 12.98 -7.23
C ARG A 303 13.34 14.19 -7.04
N LEU A 304 14.09 14.21 -5.95
CA LEU A 304 15.14 15.22 -5.72
C LEU A 304 16.21 15.17 -6.82
N GLY A 305 16.62 13.96 -7.21
CA GLY A 305 17.63 13.72 -8.25
C GLY A 305 17.22 14.17 -9.65
N ILE A 306 15.94 14.30 -9.93
CA ILE A 306 15.38 14.90 -11.16
C ILE A 306 14.92 16.34 -10.94
N ASN A 307 15.57 17.07 -10.04
CA ASN A 307 15.33 18.48 -9.75
C ASN A 307 13.90 18.82 -9.30
N ASN A 308 13.27 17.92 -8.54
CA ASN A 308 11.89 18.10 -8.03
C ASN A 308 10.85 18.33 -9.14
N GLU A 309 11.05 17.73 -10.29
CA GLU A 309 10.09 17.81 -11.39
C GLU A 309 8.67 17.40 -10.96
N PHE A 310 8.58 16.50 -9.97
CA PHE A 310 7.36 16.06 -9.32
C PHE A 310 7.45 16.28 -7.81
N LYS A 311 6.43 16.92 -7.24
CA LYS A 311 6.30 17.21 -5.81
C LYS A 311 6.49 15.95 -4.96
N LEU A 312 7.21 16.08 -3.84
CA LEU A 312 7.37 15.03 -2.84
C LEU A 312 6.04 14.74 -2.12
N PRO A 313 5.87 13.55 -1.52
CA PRO A 313 4.66 13.22 -0.78
C PRO A 313 4.44 14.17 0.42
N ASP A 314 3.20 14.59 0.62
CA ASP A 314 2.78 15.33 1.81
C ASP A 314 2.44 14.37 2.95
N TYR A 315 1.84 13.22 2.60
CA TYR A 315 1.36 12.21 3.53
C TYR A 315 1.88 10.83 3.11
N ILE A 316 2.43 10.09 4.05
CA ILE A 316 2.80 8.68 3.87
C ILE A 316 2.19 7.88 5.04
N PRO A 317 0.87 7.67 5.03
CA PRO A 317 0.21 6.91 6.09
C PRO A 317 0.73 5.48 6.13
N THR A 318 1.44 5.18 7.21
CA THR A 318 2.13 3.90 7.42
C THR A 318 1.44 3.11 8.52
N ARG A 319 1.10 1.85 8.25
CA ARG A 319 0.40 0.97 9.19
C ARG A 319 1.08 -0.37 9.35
N GLY A 320 0.81 -1.05 10.47
CA GLY A 320 1.27 -2.41 10.76
C GLY A 320 0.61 -3.46 9.86
N HIS A 321 1.13 -4.68 9.93
CA HIS A 321 0.59 -5.81 9.18
C HIS A 321 -0.60 -6.45 9.91
N LEU A 322 -1.47 -7.10 9.15
CA LEU A 322 -2.52 -7.94 9.72
C LEU A 322 -1.97 -9.33 10.05
N THR A 323 -2.20 -9.77 11.28
CA THR A 323 -2.07 -11.17 11.68
C THR A 323 -3.44 -11.84 11.69
N LEU A 324 -3.48 -13.16 11.63
CA LEU A 324 -4.69 -13.97 11.71
C LEU A 324 -4.59 -14.86 12.93
N GLU A 325 -5.52 -14.71 13.89
CA GLU A 325 -5.53 -15.48 15.14
C GLU A 325 -4.17 -15.42 15.86
N GLY A 326 -3.58 -14.22 15.93
CA GLY A 326 -2.28 -13.97 16.54
C GLY A 326 -1.07 -14.50 15.79
N LYS A 327 -1.24 -15.03 14.57
CA LYS A 327 -0.16 -15.59 13.76
C LYS A 327 0.05 -14.78 12.48
N LYS A 328 1.30 -14.65 12.04
CA LYS A 328 1.63 -13.98 10.78
C LYS A 328 0.97 -14.70 9.60
N ILE A 329 0.29 -13.93 8.74
CA ILE A 329 -0.27 -14.41 7.47
C ILE A 329 0.85 -14.94 6.58
N SER A 330 0.63 -16.11 5.95
CA SER A 330 1.60 -16.77 5.08
C SER A 330 0.91 -17.60 4.03
N LYS A 331 1.03 -17.23 2.74
CA LYS A 331 0.52 -18.01 1.61
C LYS A 331 1.23 -19.37 1.50
N SER A 332 2.54 -19.43 1.70
CA SER A 332 3.32 -20.68 1.62
C SER A 332 2.93 -21.72 2.67
N ARG A 333 2.39 -21.27 3.81
CA ARG A 333 1.90 -22.15 4.88
C ARG A 333 0.38 -22.35 4.85
N ASN A 334 -0.29 -21.85 3.83
CA ASN A 334 -1.76 -21.84 3.72
C ASN A 334 -2.47 -21.28 4.97
N TRP A 335 -1.85 -20.23 5.59
CA TRP A 335 -2.37 -19.52 6.75
C TRP A 335 -2.74 -18.11 6.38
N TYR A 336 -3.85 -17.96 5.68
CA TYR A 336 -4.42 -16.68 5.26
C TYR A 336 -5.92 -16.87 4.94
N ILE A 337 -6.63 -15.77 4.80
CA ILE A 337 -8.01 -15.75 4.30
C ILE A 337 -7.97 -14.96 3.00
N GLY A 338 -8.32 -15.60 1.88
CA GLY A 338 -8.51 -14.96 0.60
C GLY A 338 -9.65 -13.95 0.66
N LEU A 339 -9.50 -12.81 0.00
CA LEU A 339 -10.54 -11.78 -0.01
C LEU A 339 -11.82 -12.31 -0.64
N LYS A 340 -11.70 -13.00 -1.76
CA LYS A 340 -12.84 -13.66 -2.43
C LYS A 340 -13.54 -14.67 -1.53
N ASP A 341 -12.78 -15.55 -0.87
CA ASP A 341 -13.34 -16.59 0.01
C ASP A 341 -14.12 -15.99 1.19
N PHE A 342 -13.66 -14.81 1.67
CA PHE A 342 -14.39 -14.06 2.69
C PHE A 342 -15.70 -13.50 2.14
N LEU A 343 -15.65 -12.86 0.97
CA LEU A 343 -16.80 -12.19 0.36
C LEU A 343 -17.90 -13.16 -0.13
N GLU A 344 -17.55 -14.43 -0.40
CA GLU A 344 -18.53 -15.48 -0.67
C GLU A 344 -19.40 -15.83 0.56
N LYS A 345 -18.92 -15.50 1.78
CA LYS A 345 -19.58 -15.85 3.04
C LYS A 345 -20.20 -14.66 3.76
N PHE A 346 -19.58 -13.48 3.62
CA PHE A 346 -19.95 -12.28 4.36
C PHE A 346 -19.99 -11.04 3.47
N PRO A 347 -20.90 -10.09 3.73
CA PRO A 347 -20.89 -8.80 3.05
C PRO A 347 -19.59 -8.04 3.24
N ALA A 348 -19.17 -7.29 2.21
CA ALA A 348 -17.98 -6.44 2.25
C ALA A 348 -18.02 -5.44 3.41
N ASP A 349 -19.17 -4.85 3.70
CA ASP A 349 -19.36 -3.86 4.78
C ASP A 349 -18.96 -4.38 6.16
N TYR A 350 -19.17 -5.68 6.44
CA TYR A 350 -18.79 -6.27 7.72
C TYR A 350 -17.26 -6.26 7.88
N LEU A 351 -16.54 -6.65 6.85
CA LEU A 351 -15.09 -6.65 6.87
C LEU A 351 -14.53 -5.22 6.88
N ARG A 352 -15.09 -4.32 6.09
CA ARG A 352 -14.71 -2.90 6.05
C ARG A 352 -14.84 -2.25 7.42
N PHE A 353 -15.99 -2.42 8.07
CA PHE A 353 -16.24 -1.93 9.42
C PHE A 353 -15.24 -2.50 10.43
N TYR A 354 -15.07 -3.82 10.43
CA TYR A 354 -14.18 -4.49 11.37
C TYR A 354 -12.74 -4.05 11.20
N LEU A 355 -12.22 -4.09 9.98
CA LEU A 355 -10.82 -3.72 9.70
C LEU A 355 -10.52 -2.27 10.07
N ILE A 356 -11.41 -1.31 9.80
CA ILE A 356 -11.20 0.08 10.25
C ILE A 356 -11.25 0.16 11.78
N SER A 357 -12.15 -0.58 12.44
CA SER A 357 -12.29 -0.51 13.90
C SER A 357 -11.08 -1.02 14.70
N ILE A 358 -10.24 -1.84 14.07
CA ILE A 358 -9.02 -2.42 14.69
C ILE A 358 -7.73 -1.84 14.14
N ASN A 359 -7.80 -0.79 13.30
CA ASN A 359 -6.66 -0.27 12.54
C ASN A 359 -6.24 1.13 13.00
N PRO A 360 -5.51 1.25 14.12
CA PRO A 360 -5.02 2.52 14.60
C PRO A 360 -4.00 3.13 13.63
N TYR A 361 -3.83 4.45 13.69
CA TYR A 361 -2.76 5.12 12.94
C TYR A 361 -1.42 4.94 13.65
N SER A 362 -0.90 3.72 13.57
CA SER A 362 0.41 3.32 14.11
C SER A 362 1.01 2.18 13.29
N GLN A 363 2.27 1.82 13.60
CA GLN A 363 2.97 0.68 12.98
C GLN A 363 2.77 -0.65 13.74
N ASP A 364 1.93 -0.65 14.76
CA ASP A 364 1.59 -1.86 15.51
C ASP A 364 0.82 -2.84 14.61
N ASP A 365 1.12 -4.12 14.75
CA ASP A 365 0.42 -5.15 13.98
C ASP A 365 -1.02 -5.31 14.43
N LEU A 366 -1.90 -5.48 13.47
CA LEU A 366 -3.32 -5.73 13.67
C LEU A 366 -3.54 -7.24 13.86
N ASN A 367 -4.65 -7.62 14.49
CA ASN A 367 -5.04 -9.02 14.58
C ASN A 367 -6.48 -9.23 14.11
N PHE A 368 -6.68 -10.03 13.07
CA PHE A 368 -7.99 -10.53 12.73
C PHE A 368 -8.30 -11.73 13.63
N ASP A 369 -9.37 -11.61 14.39
CA ASP A 369 -9.88 -12.62 15.32
C ASP A 369 -11.37 -12.84 15.04
N TRP A 370 -11.79 -14.10 14.82
CA TRP A 370 -13.15 -14.42 14.44
C TRP A 370 -14.18 -14.13 15.52
N GLU A 371 -13.83 -14.31 16.81
CA GLU A 371 -14.73 -14.01 17.93
C GLU A 371 -14.94 -12.51 18.06
N GLN A 372 -13.86 -11.72 17.98
CA GLN A 372 -13.92 -10.26 17.98
C GLN A 372 -14.67 -9.74 16.75
N PHE A 373 -14.44 -10.29 15.56
CA PHE A 373 -15.18 -9.95 14.35
C PHE A 373 -16.68 -10.14 14.57
N SER A 374 -17.09 -11.35 14.99
CA SER A 374 -18.50 -11.66 15.24
C SER A 374 -19.11 -10.73 16.30
N THR A 375 -18.40 -10.49 17.40
CA THR A 375 -18.86 -9.62 18.49
C THR A 375 -19.05 -8.19 18.02
N LYS A 376 -18.07 -7.61 17.32
CA LYS A 376 -18.15 -6.21 16.84
C LYS A 376 -19.26 -6.02 15.82
N ILE A 377 -19.40 -6.95 14.87
CA ILE A 377 -20.48 -6.87 13.87
C ILE A 377 -21.85 -6.92 14.54
N ASN A 378 -22.07 -7.88 15.44
CA ASN A 378 -23.39 -8.04 16.07
C ASN A 378 -23.70 -6.93 17.10
N SER A 379 -22.73 -6.51 17.91
CA SER A 379 -22.97 -5.53 18.98
C SER A 379 -22.89 -4.08 18.52
N GLU A 380 -21.88 -3.74 17.69
CA GLU A 380 -21.63 -2.35 17.31
C GLU A 380 -22.33 -2.00 15.99
N LEU A 381 -22.11 -2.75 14.90
CA LEU A 381 -22.69 -2.41 13.61
C LEU A 381 -24.20 -2.68 13.58
N ILE A 382 -24.62 -3.89 13.93
CA ILE A 382 -26.03 -4.30 13.87
C ILE A 382 -26.78 -3.83 15.13
N GLY A 383 -26.28 -4.17 16.31
CA GLY A 383 -26.95 -3.91 17.58
C GLY A 383 -26.97 -2.45 18.01
N ASN A 384 -26.04 -1.62 17.52
CA ASN A 384 -26.04 -0.19 17.81
C ASN A 384 -26.56 0.62 16.60
N LEU A 385 -25.78 0.71 15.50
CA LEU A 385 -26.15 1.56 14.37
C LEU A 385 -27.39 1.02 13.63
N GLY A 386 -27.41 -0.25 13.31
CA GLY A 386 -28.56 -0.91 12.66
C GLY A 386 -29.83 -0.81 13.49
N ASN A 387 -29.73 -1.00 14.81
CA ASN A 387 -30.83 -0.84 15.73
C ASN A 387 -31.38 0.60 15.76
N LEU A 388 -30.51 1.62 15.83
CA LEU A 388 -30.92 3.02 15.78
C LEU A 388 -31.72 3.33 14.53
N VAL A 389 -31.17 2.97 13.35
CA VAL A 389 -31.83 3.20 12.06
C VAL A 389 -33.19 2.49 11.98
N ASN A 390 -33.23 1.21 12.36
CA ASN A 390 -34.48 0.44 12.34
C ASN A 390 -35.53 0.99 13.29
N ARG A 391 -35.16 1.40 14.52
CA ARG A 391 -36.07 1.97 15.50
C ARG A 391 -36.65 3.31 15.03
N VAL A 392 -35.78 4.22 14.61
CA VAL A 392 -36.21 5.58 14.19
C VAL A 392 -37.09 5.50 12.94
N LEU A 393 -36.63 4.86 11.86
CA LEU A 393 -37.39 4.76 10.62
C LEU A 393 -38.66 3.91 10.79
N GLY A 394 -38.56 2.79 11.50
CA GLY A 394 -39.72 1.92 11.76
C GLY A 394 -40.80 2.60 12.57
N PHE A 395 -40.44 3.38 13.60
CA PHE A 395 -41.38 4.15 14.42
C PHE A 395 -41.99 5.28 13.59
N THR A 396 -41.21 6.09 12.90
CA THR A 396 -41.70 7.19 12.06
C THR A 396 -42.70 6.68 11.00
N THR A 397 -42.38 5.55 10.36
CA THR A 397 -43.32 4.95 9.37
C THR A 397 -44.64 4.48 10.00
N LYS A 398 -44.56 3.83 11.18
CA LYS A 398 -45.78 3.25 11.81
C LYS A 398 -46.65 4.28 12.51
N ALA A 399 -46.03 5.25 13.20
CA ALA A 399 -46.74 6.24 14.03
C ALA A 399 -47.16 7.50 13.26
N PHE A 400 -46.43 7.85 12.21
CA PHE A 400 -46.58 9.11 11.49
C PHE A 400 -46.61 8.94 9.95
N ASP A 401 -46.95 7.76 9.45
CA ASP A 401 -47.04 7.46 8.00
C ASP A 401 -45.76 7.87 7.21
N GLY A 402 -44.59 7.80 7.86
CA GLY A 402 -43.29 8.18 7.26
C GLY A 402 -43.00 9.69 7.25
N VAL A 403 -43.87 10.52 7.83
CA VAL A 403 -43.65 11.98 7.93
C VAL A 403 -43.07 12.31 9.30
N VAL A 404 -41.97 13.06 9.32
CA VAL A 404 -41.36 13.54 10.58
C VAL A 404 -42.26 14.64 11.17
N PRO A 405 -42.81 14.46 12.40
CA PRO A 405 -43.71 15.47 13.00
C PRO A 405 -42.91 16.71 13.42
N GLU A 406 -43.61 17.84 13.49
CA GLU A 406 -43.06 19.06 14.09
C GLU A 406 -42.90 18.87 15.61
N PRO A 407 -41.80 19.35 16.20
CA PRO A 407 -41.59 19.23 17.63
C PRO A 407 -42.54 20.15 18.42
N GLU A 408 -43.12 19.63 19.49
CA GLU A 408 -44.01 20.44 20.37
C GLU A 408 -43.24 21.27 21.40
N SER A 409 -42.15 20.71 21.95
CA SER A 409 -41.32 21.38 22.96
C SER A 409 -39.90 20.77 22.96
N PHE A 410 -38.98 21.54 23.47
CA PHE A 410 -37.58 21.10 23.65
C PHE A 410 -37.20 21.12 25.13
N ASP A 411 -36.47 20.12 25.59
CA ASP A 411 -35.89 20.04 26.93
C ASP A 411 -34.33 20.11 26.89
N GLU A 412 -33.70 19.94 28.06
CA GLU A 412 -32.24 19.99 28.19
C GLU A 412 -31.55 18.89 27.37
N LYS A 413 -32.14 17.68 27.27
CA LYS A 413 -31.59 16.55 26.50
C LYS A 413 -31.68 16.77 25.00
N ASP A 414 -32.73 17.46 24.53
CA ASP A 414 -32.83 17.86 23.14
C ASP A 414 -31.68 18.80 22.78
N SER A 415 -31.42 19.80 23.65
CA SER A 415 -30.32 20.75 23.46
C SER A 415 -28.95 20.09 23.48
N GLU A 416 -28.73 19.11 24.37
CA GLU A 416 -27.49 18.31 24.39
C GLU A 416 -27.32 17.48 23.09
N SER A 417 -28.39 16.83 22.65
CA SER A 417 -28.37 16.01 21.43
C SER A 417 -28.14 16.87 20.17
N GLU A 418 -28.73 18.06 20.11
CA GLU A 418 -28.50 19.03 19.02
C GLU A 418 -27.04 19.50 18.96
N GLN A 419 -26.43 19.76 20.12
CA GLN A 419 -25.00 20.10 20.19
C GLN A 419 -24.10 18.97 19.68
N LYS A 420 -24.42 17.70 20.03
CA LYS A 420 -23.68 16.52 19.51
C LYS A 420 -23.80 16.41 17.99
N ILE A 421 -24.99 16.65 17.42
CA ILE A 421 -25.19 16.65 15.97
C ILE A 421 -24.29 17.74 15.32
N LYS A 422 -24.33 18.96 15.85
CA LYS A 422 -23.58 20.10 15.30
C LYS A 422 -22.06 19.89 15.34
N SER A 423 -21.55 19.27 16.41
CA SER A 423 -20.10 19.08 16.61
C SER A 423 -19.55 17.81 15.94
N LEU A 424 -20.39 16.85 15.53
CA LEU A 424 -19.96 15.55 15.04
C LEU A 424 -19.11 15.67 13.77
N ALA A 425 -19.57 16.46 12.80
CA ALA A 425 -18.90 16.62 11.51
C ALA A 425 -17.48 17.20 11.66
N ASP A 426 -17.32 18.21 12.51
CA ASP A 426 -16.02 18.84 12.76
C ASP A 426 -15.07 17.88 13.48
N ASN A 427 -15.57 17.17 14.49
CA ASN A 427 -14.77 16.20 15.26
C ASN A 427 -14.30 15.03 14.41
N ILE A 428 -15.20 14.43 13.63
CA ILE A 428 -14.84 13.36 12.70
C ILE A 428 -13.92 13.89 11.61
N GLY A 429 -14.22 15.06 11.05
CA GLY A 429 -13.42 15.69 10.01
C GLY A 429 -11.97 15.89 10.43
N LYS A 430 -11.71 16.33 11.66
CA LYS A 430 -10.37 16.46 12.21
C LYS A 430 -9.64 15.12 12.32
N LEU A 431 -10.30 14.10 12.86
CA LEU A 431 -9.71 12.76 12.98
C LEU A 431 -9.39 12.14 11.63
N MET A 432 -10.26 12.33 10.64
CA MET A 432 -10.06 11.87 9.27
C MET A 432 -8.85 12.57 8.61
N GLN A 433 -8.69 13.87 8.78
CA GLN A 433 -7.55 14.62 8.30
C GLN A 433 -6.22 14.18 8.94
N GLU A 434 -6.27 13.76 10.20
CA GLU A 434 -5.13 13.22 10.95
C GLU A 434 -4.90 11.72 10.72
N ASN A 435 -5.63 11.08 9.80
CA ASN A 435 -5.60 9.63 9.50
C ASN A 435 -5.99 8.69 10.67
N HIS A 436 -6.69 9.21 11.69
CA HIS A 436 -7.24 8.42 12.81
C HIS A 436 -8.62 7.83 12.46
N LEU A 437 -8.66 6.94 11.47
CA LEU A 437 -9.90 6.36 10.94
C LEU A 437 -10.65 5.51 11.97
N ASP A 438 -9.92 4.77 12.80
CA ASP A 438 -10.42 3.98 13.93
C ASP A 438 -11.16 4.85 14.96
N ARG A 439 -10.55 5.99 15.30
CA ARG A 439 -11.14 6.95 16.25
C ARG A 439 -12.36 7.67 15.66
N ALA A 440 -12.30 8.00 14.37
CA ALA A 440 -13.44 8.59 13.66
C ALA A 440 -14.64 7.63 13.66
N LEU A 441 -14.41 6.34 13.35
CA LEU A 441 -15.43 5.31 13.42
C LEU A 441 -15.97 5.13 14.83
N LYS A 442 -15.08 5.11 15.84
CA LYS A 442 -15.49 5.02 17.26
C LYS A 442 -16.42 6.17 17.67
N GLN A 443 -16.10 7.42 17.30
CA GLN A 443 -16.99 8.56 17.55
C GLN A 443 -18.36 8.41 16.89
N LEU A 444 -18.39 7.86 15.68
CA LEU A 444 -19.65 7.59 14.98
C LEU A 444 -20.48 6.54 15.74
N MET A 445 -19.86 5.49 16.27
CA MET A 445 -20.55 4.48 17.06
C MET A 445 -21.02 5.02 18.43
N GLU A 446 -20.24 5.87 19.08
CA GLU A 446 -20.63 6.57 20.31
C GLU A 446 -21.81 7.53 20.08
N PHE A 447 -21.83 8.23 18.94
CA PHE A 447 -22.94 9.05 18.53
C PHE A 447 -24.23 8.19 18.34
N SER A 448 -24.13 7.08 17.62
CA SER A 448 -25.25 6.16 17.45
C SER A 448 -25.77 5.62 18.81
N ALA A 449 -24.86 5.25 19.72
CA ALA A 449 -25.25 4.79 21.06
C ALA A 449 -25.98 5.86 21.87
N HIS A 450 -25.52 7.12 21.79
CA HIS A 450 -26.21 8.24 22.45
C HIS A 450 -27.64 8.39 21.92
N PHE A 451 -27.85 8.31 20.61
CA PHE A 451 -29.19 8.44 20.04
C PHE A 451 -30.11 7.22 20.29
N ASN A 452 -29.56 6.03 20.45
CA ASN A 452 -30.33 4.89 20.96
C ASN A 452 -30.83 5.15 22.40
N GLN A 453 -30.00 5.73 23.28
CA GLN A 453 -30.38 6.11 24.64
C GLN A 453 -31.38 7.27 24.66
N TYR A 454 -31.14 8.28 23.83
CA TYR A 454 -32.06 9.41 23.66
C TYR A 454 -33.45 8.94 23.21
N PHE A 455 -33.55 8.10 22.19
CA PHE A 455 -34.80 7.51 21.71
C PHE A 455 -35.52 6.72 22.83
N GLN A 456 -34.76 5.93 23.62
CA GLN A 456 -35.31 5.20 24.74
C GLN A 456 -35.85 6.13 25.84
N HIS A 457 -35.17 7.24 26.10
CA HIS A 457 -35.56 8.21 27.15
C HIS A 457 -36.80 9.00 26.76
N LYS A 458 -36.93 9.39 25.49
CA LYS A 458 -38.08 10.17 25.00
C LYS A 458 -39.35 9.36 24.93
N GLU A 459 -39.27 8.03 24.90
CA GLU A 459 -40.43 7.12 24.79
C GLU A 459 -41.47 7.58 23.72
N PRO A 460 -41.02 7.86 22.48
CA PRO A 460 -41.84 8.47 21.44
C PRO A 460 -43.02 7.58 21.00
#